data_073c5cae05085533242ecf41cbd87cfb
#
_entry.id   073c5cae05085533242ecf41cbd87cfb
#
_cell.length_a   1.000
_cell.length_b   1.000
_cell.length_c   1.000
_cell.angle_alpha   90.00
_cell.angle_beta   90.00
_cell.angle_gamma   90.00
#
_symmetry.space_group_name_H-M   'P 1'
#
loop_
_entity.id
_entity.type
_entity.pdbx_description
1 polymer ?
#
loop_
_entity_poly.entity_id
_entity_poly.type
_entity_poly.pdbx_seq_one_letter_code
_entity_poly.pdbx_strand_id
1 'polypeptide(L)'
;MMPDFTQQGTANSAVSPAAPVAPVVYFNGVSKSYGRIHALSGVTLGLSGGVTGILGMNGAGKSTLFKLLMGKLRPSAGEVKLFGVDPWKNPSPYAKVGFVPEHEKMHDWMTALEFVSTFARLHGMTRSEAEQEARRVLDFVGLSDVINKEIGRFSKGMRQRTKIAHALVNDPELIVLDEPLQGCDPLARTTIMNVIRELGKLGRTVLVSSHILSEIERITEQIVILHQGKLVALGNLHAIRERLDQIPHTIRIVGDDARALAKDILSPPAVFGVSFPNDHELLIQTYHFGRMHAELPRLIVDNGHNVRLIDNPDDDLESLLHYLAGGEV
;
A
#
# COMPACT_ATOMS: atom_id res chain seq x y z
N MET A 1 -56.96 -20.85 41.40
CA MET A 1 -56.86 -21.60 40.17
C MET A 1 -56.10 -20.70 39.23
N MET A 2 -54.76 -20.82 39.21
CA MET A 2 -53.84 -20.01 38.32
C MET A 2 -53.58 -20.81 37.09
N PRO A 3 -53.56 -20.17 35.91
CA PRO A 3 -53.06 -20.82 34.67
C PRO A 3 -51.54 -20.70 34.54
N ASP A 4 -51.01 -21.82 34.11
CA ASP A 4 -49.63 -22.18 33.85
C ASP A 4 -49.09 -21.44 32.61
N PHE A 5 -47.92 -20.78 32.73
CA PHE A 5 -47.16 -20.19 31.61
C PHE A 5 -45.84 -20.94 31.42
N THR A 6 -45.90 -22.08 30.73
CA THR A 6 -44.73 -22.79 30.28
C THR A 6 -44.52 -22.62 28.78
N GLN A 7 -43.35 -22.13 28.42
CA GLN A 7 -42.61 -22.33 27.19
C GLN A 7 -43.10 -21.66 25.89
N GLN A 8 -42.48 -20.52 25.58
CA GLN A 8 -42.15 -20.19 24.20
C GLN A 8 -40.65 -20.20 24.04
N GLY A 9 -40.16 -21.23 23.36
CA GLY A 9 -38.75 -21.37 22.96
C GLY A 9 -38.36 -20.30 21.98
N THR A 10 -37.38 -19.51 22.35
CA THR A 10 -36.63 -18.61 21.43
C THR A 10 -35.81 -19.48 20.49
N ALA A 11 -36.26 -19.58 19.25
CA ALA A 11 -35.48 -20.12 18.16
C ALA A 11 -34.28 -19.20 17.93
N ASN A 12 -33.12 -19.62 18.40
CA ASN A 12 -31.85 -19.01 18.13
C ASN A 12 -31.51 -19.28 16.65
N SER A 13 -31.83 -18.32 15.78
CA SER A 13 -31.41 -18.36 14.37
C SER A 13 -29.90 -18.21 14.33
N ALA A 14 -29.21 -19.34 14.28
CA ALA A 14 -27.78 -19.40 13.94
C ALA A 14 -27.58 -18.71 12.59
N VAL A 15 -26.98 -17.53 12.62
CA VAL A 15 -26.45 -16.86 11.42
C VAL A 15 -25.40 -17.80 10.86
N SER A 16 -25.73 -18.47 9.77
CA SER A 16 -24.79 -19.28 9.00
C SER A 16 -23.63 -18.38 8.57
N PRO A 17 -22.36 -18.75 8.81
CA PRO A 17 -21.25 -17.95 8.33
C PRO A 17 -21.39 -17.81 6.82
N ALA A 18 -21.44 -16.57 6.32
CA ALA A 18 -21.49 -16.30 4.89
C ALA A 18 -20.34 -17.04 4.21
N ALA A 19 -20.64 -17.75 3.13
CA ALA A 19 -19.63 -18.46 2.34
C ALA A 19 -18.49 -17.47 2.00
N PRO A 20 -17.23 -17.90 2.10
CA PRO A 20 -16.10 -16.99 1.84
C PRO A 20 -16.22 -16.43 0.41
N VAL A 21 -16.37 -15.12 0.31
CA VAL A 21 -16.43 -14.42 -0.98
C VAL A 21 -15.13 -14.72 -1.73
N ALA A 22 -15.24 -15.24 -2.94
CA ALA A 22 -14.06 -15.54 -3.75
C ALA A 22 -13.23 -14.26 -3.96
N PRO A 23 -11.89 -14.33 -3.81
CA PRO A 23 -11.05 -13.15 -3.93
C PRO A 23 -11.14 -12.56 -5.35
N VAL A 24 -11.13 -11.21 -5.41
CA VAL A 24 -11.11 -10.47 -6.69
C VAL A 24 -9.83 -10.75 -7.46
N VAL A 25 -8.71 -10.83 -6.74
CA VAL A 25 -7.39 -11.17 -7.26
C VAL A 25 -6.88 -12.42 -6.55
N TYR A 26 -6.48 -13.42 -7.30
CA TYR A 26 -5.96 -14.68 -6.77
C TYR A 26 -4.73 -15.16 -7.52
N PHE A 27 -3.66 -15.41 -6.79
CA PHE A 27 -2.42 -16.04 -7.25
C PHE A 27 -2.25 -17.36 -6.48
N ASN A 28 -1.93 -18.43 -7.19
CA ASN A 28 -1.70 -19.75 -6.59
C ASN A 28 -0.39 -20.34 -7.11
N GLY A 29 0.64 -20.34 -6.25
CA GLY A 29 1.96 -20.88 -6.58
C GLY A 29 2.64 -20.20 -7.78
N VAL A 30 2.36 -18.91 -7.99
CA VAL A 30 2.77 -18.20 -9.20
C VAL A 30 4.27 -17.91 -9.19
N SER A 31 4.93 -18.37 -10.25
CA SER A 31 6.35 -18.08 -10.53
C SER A 31 6.51 -17.42 -11.89
N LYS A 32 7.47 -16.50 -11.99
CA LYS A 32 7.86 -15.87 -13.26
C LYS A 32 9.36 -15.76 -13.38
N SER A 33 9.90 -16.34 -14.46
CA SER A 33 11.34 -16.28 -14.77
C SER A 33 11.56 -15.57 -16.11
N TYR A 34 12.66 -14.82 -16.18
CA TYR A 34 13.22 -14.22 -17.37
C TYR A 34 14.63 -14.80 -17.58
N GLY A 35 14.71 -15.89 -18.35
CA GLY A 35 15.94 -16.67 -18.43
C GLY A 35 16.35 -17.20 -17.05
N ARG A 36 17.50 -16.73 -16.54
CA ARG A 36 18.03 -17.15 -15.22
C ARG A 36 17.51 -16.32 -14.06
N ILE A 37 16.81 -15.21 -14.33
CA ILE A 37 16.30 -14.32 -13.28
C ILE A 37 14.90 -14.76 -12.87
N HIS A 38 14.72 -15.09 -11.59
CA HIS A 38 13.42 -15.40 -11.00
C HIS A 38 12.80 -14.12 -10.45
N ALA A 39 11.88 -13.52 -11.20
CA ALA A 39 11.22 -12.27 -10.80
C ALA A 39 10.09 -12.49 -9.79
N LEU A 40 9.46 -13.69 -9.81
CA LEU A 40 8.53 -14.16 -8.78
C LEU A 40 8.73 -15.66 -8.56
N SER A 41 8.60 -16.13 -7.32
CA SER A 41 8.83 -17.51 -6.91
C SER A 41 7.73 -17.99 -5.97
N GLY A 42 6.80 -18.82 -6.47
CA GLY A 42 5.79 -19.52 -5.68
C GLY A 42 4.80 -18.61 -4.95
N VAL A 43 4.48 -17.44 -5.48
CA VAL A 43 3.60 -16.46 -4.81
C VAL A 43 2.17 -16.99 -4.76
N THR A 44 1.62 -17.08 -3.54
CA THR A 44 0.22 -17.45 -3.28
C THR A 44 -0.43 -16.36 -2.43
N LEU A 45 -1.46 -15.71 -2.96
CA LEU A 45 -2.22 -14.66 -2.26
C LEU A 45 -3.63 -14.54 -2.84
N GLY A 46 -4.56 -14.08 -2.00
CA GLY A 46 -5.92 -13.71 -2.38
C GLY A 46 -6.27 -12.34 -1.83
N LEU A 47 -6.76 -11.44 -2.69
CA LEU A 47 -7.07 -10.05 -2.32
C LEU A 47 -8.48 -9.68 -2.76
N SER A 48 -9.22 -9.00 -1.90
CA SER A 48 -10.57 -8.47 -2.19
C SER A 48 -10.93 -7.37 -1.21
N GLY A 49 -11.69 -6.39 -1.72
CA GLY A 49 -12.26 -5.29 -0.93
C GLY A 49 -11.23 -4.35 -0.33
N GLY A 50 -11.52 -3.05 -0.40
CA GLY A 50 -10.68 -2.02 0.20
C GLY A 50 -9.33 -1.81 -0.49
N VAL A 51 -8.43 -1.11 0.20
CA VAL A 51 -7.09 -0.80 -0.31
C VAL A 51 -6.07 -1.78 0.24
N THR A 52 -5.22 -2.35 -0.63
CA THR A 52 -4.06 -3.17 -0.26
C THR A 52 -2.78 -2.54 -0.81
N GLY A 53 -1.82 -2.28 0.07
CA GLY A 53 -0.48 -1.82 -0.29
C GLY A 53 0.41 -2.98 -0.70
N ILE A 54 1.08 -2.87 -1.84
CA ILE A 54 2.08 -3.84 -2.32
C ILE A 54 3.46 -3.24 -2.10
N LEU A 55 4.11 -3.66 -1.04
CA LEU A 55 5.41 -3.14 -0.60
C LEU A 55 6.56 -4.01 -1.09
N GLY A 56 7.69 -3.40 -1.34
CA GLY A 56 8.94 -4.08 -1.69
C GLY A 56 9.95 -3.12 -2.31
N MET A 57 11.22 -3.41 -2.12
CA MET A 57 12.32 -2.65 -2.75
C MET A 57 12.26 -2.71 -4.28
N ASN A 58 13.06 -1.91 -4.94
CA ASN A 58 13.21 -1.98 -6.40
C ASN A 58 13.72 -3.37 -6.80
N GLY A 59 13.05 -3.99 -7.79
CA GLY A 59 13.36 -5.37 -8.19
C GLY A 59 12.67 -6.46 -7.35
N ALA A 60 11.91 -6.15 -6.30
CA ALA A 60 11.21 -7.14 -5.47
C ALA A 60 10.13 -7.95 -6.21
N GLY A 61 9.72 -7.54 -7.42
CA GLY A 61 8.72 -8.26 -8.23
C GLY A 61 7.37 -7.56 -8.34
N LYS A 62 7.15 -6.38 -7.73
CA LYS A 62 5.87 -5.64 -7.73
C LYS A 62 5.29 -5.43 -9.13
N SER A 63 6.05 -4.80 -10.02
CA SER A 63 5.59 -4.56 -11.41
C SER A 63 5.43 -5.85 -12.21
N THR A 64 6.19 -6.92 -11.88
CA THR A 64 5.98 -8.24 -12.49
C THR A 64 4.65 -8.85 -12.04
N LEU A 65 4.32 -8.74 -10.74
CA LEU A 65 3.03 -9.16 -10.18
C LEU A 65 1.88 -8.46 -10.93
N PHE A 66 1.95 -7.13 -11.08
CA PHE A 66 0.93 -6.37 -11.79
C PHE A 66 0.85 -6.71 -13.28
N LYS A 67 1.99 -6.92 -13.95
CA LYS A 67 2.00 -7.34 -15.37
C LYS A 67 1.36 -8.71 -15.58
N LEU A 68 1.55 -9.64 -14.63
CA LEU A 68 0.88 -10.94 -14.65
C LEU A 68 -0.63 -10.77 -14.44
N LEU A 69 -1.04 -9.97 -13.46
CA LEU A 69 -2.44 -9.66 -13.18
C LEU A 69 -3.12 -9.01 -14.39
N MET A 70 -2.44 -8.07 -15.05
CA MET A 70 -2.94 -7.38 -16.25
C MET A 70 -2.83 -8.21 -17.54
N GLY A 71 -2.47 -9.48 -17.46
CA GLY A 71 -2.33 -10.33 -18.63
C GLY A 71 -1.23 -9.92 -19.62
N LYS A 72 -0.37 -8.97 -19.25
CA LYS A 72 0.77 -8.56 -20.08
C LYS A 72 1.89 -9.60 -20.10
N LEU A 73 1.90 -10.48 -19.09
CA LEU A 73 2.86 -11.59 -18.95
C LEU A 73 2.12 -12.87 -18.58
N ARG A 74 2.59 -14.00 -19.11
CA ARG A 74 2.15 -15.33 -18.62
C ARG A 74 3.02 -15.78 -17.47
N PRO A 75 2.47 -16.43 -16.43
CA PRO A 75 3.27 -17.08 -15.41
C PRO A 75 4.11 -18.20 -16.02
N SER A 76 5.28 -18.46 -15.43
CA SER A 76 6.11 -19.63 -15.78
C SER A 76 5.61 -20.89 -15.09
N ALA A 77 4.97 -20.74 -13.92
CA ALA A 77 4.27 -21.78 -13.17
C ALA A 77 3.17 -21.15 -12.31
N GLY A 78 2.22 -21.98 -11.86
CA GLY A 78 1.07 -21.55 -11.07
C GLY A 78 -0.05 -20.94 -11.90
N GLU A 79 -1.08 -20.41 -11.23
CA GLU A 79 -2.25 -19.81 -11.86
C GLU A 79 -2.60 -18.44 -11.29
N VAL A 80 -3.13 -17.56 -12.14
CA VAL A 80 -3.68 -16.25 -11.76
C VAL A 80 -5.16 -16.26 -12.10
N LYS A 81 -6.00 -15.80 -11.16
CA LYS A 81 -7.43 -15.57 -11.40
C LYS A 81 -7.79 -14.13 -11.08
N LEU A 82 -8.64 -13.56 -11.91
CA LEU A 82 -9.22 -12.23 -11.78
C LEU A 82 -10.74 -12.39 -11.77
N PHE A 83 -11.40 -12.00 -10.67
CA PHE A 83 -12.83 -12.28 -10.43
C PHE A 83 -13.18 -13.78 -10.64
N GLY A 84 -12.29 -14.69 -10.17
CA GLY A 84 -12.46 -16.14 -10.32
C GLY A 84 -12.14 -16.71 -11.70
N VAL A 85 -11.81 -15.88 -12.69
CA VAL A 85 -11.56 -16.26 -14.09
C VAL A 85 -10.08 -16.20 -14.41
N ASP A 86 -9.56 -17.16 -15.19
CA ASP A 86 -8.23 -17.12 -15.78
C ASP A 86 -8.21 -16.06 -16.90
N PRO A 87 -7.50 -14.93 -16.72
CA PRO A 87 -7.55 -13.80 -17.66
C PRO A 87 -6.91 -14.12 -19.02
N TRP A 88 -6.10 -15.19 -19.10
CA TRP A 88 -5.51 -15.67 -20.34
C TRP A 88 -6.48 -16.52 -21.20
N LYS A 89 -7.46 -17.15 -20.54
CA LYS A 89 -8.49 -17.92 -21.23
C LYS A 89 -9.69 -17.07 -21.59
N ASN A 90 -9.99 -16.06 -20.74
CA ASN A 90 -11.12 -15.18 -20.95
C ASN A 90 -10.75 -13.75 -20.49
N PRO A 91 -10.63 -12.76 -21.41
CA PRO A 91 -10.26 -11.40 -21.09
C PRO A 91 -11.42 -10.55 -20.52
N SER A 92 -12.64 -11.09 -20.44
CA SER A 92 -13.82 -10.33 -19.98
C SER A 92 -13.66 -9.63 -18.62
N PRO A 93 -12.88 -10.14 -17.64
CA PRO A 93 -12.64 -9.47 -16.38
C PRO A 93 -12.01 -8.09 -16.53
N TYR A 94 -11.24 -7.85 -17.59
CA TYR A 94 -10.55 -6.55 -17.77
C TYR A 94 -11.51 -5.38 -18.01
N ALA A 95 -12.76 -5.63 -18.42
CA ALA A 95 -13.79 -4.60 -18.50
C ALA A 95 -14.09 -3.94 -17.14
N LYS A 96 -13.73 -4.60 -16.02
CA LYS A 96 -13.95 -4.15 -14.64
C LYS A 96 -12.65 -3.68 -13.96
N VAL A 97 -11.58 -3.46 -14.72
CA VAL A 97 -10.25 -3.12 -14.19
C VAL A 97 -9.80 -1.77 -14.70
N GLY A 98 -9.39 -0.91 -13.76
CA GLY A 98 -8.62 0.30 -14.05
C GLY A 98 -7.13 0.05 -13.73
N PHE A 99 -6.23 0.40 -14.62
CA PHE A 99 -4.80 0.22 -14.42
C PHE A 99 -3.99 1.48 -14.72
N VAL A 100 -3.17 1.90 -13.77
CA VAL A 100 -2.21 2.97 -13.93
C VAL A 100 -0.80 2.37 -13.80
N PRO A 101 -0.06 2.21 -14.91
CA PRO A 101 1.32 1.75 -14.85
C PRO A 101 2.25 2.86 -14.34
N GLU A 102 3.40 2.47 -13.79
CA GLU A 102 4.45 3.40 -13.34
C GLU A 102 4.85 4.37 -14.45
N HIS A 103 5.15 3.83 -15.63
CA HIS A 103 5.57 4.59 -16.79
C HIS A 103 4.51 4.51 -17.89
N GLU A 104 3.88 5.63 -18.17
CA GLU A 104 2.94 5.80 -19.25
C GLU A 104 3.18 7.14 -19.95
N LYS A 105 3.29 7.10 -21.26
CA LYS A 105 3.34 8.32 -22.08
C LYS A 105 1.92 8.80 -22.33
N MET A 106 1.68 10.05 -22.01
CA MET A 106 0.44 10.76 -22.34
C MET A 106 0.67 11.61 -23.60
N HIS A 107 -0.41 11.91 -24.28
CA HIS A 107 -0.37 12.82 -25.44
C HIS A 107 -0.34 14.27 -24.97
N ASP A 108 0.84 14.90 -24.97
CA ASP A 108 1.08 16.24 -24.41
C ASP A 108 0.25 17.37 -25.06
N TRP A 109 -0.17 17.16 -26.30
CA TRP A 109 -0.99 18.11 -27.07
C TRP A 109 -2.51 18.01 -26.79
N MET A 110 -2.96 16.95 -26.12
CA MET A 110 -4.35 16.80 -25.72
C MET A 110 -4.63 17.55 -24.42
N THR A 111 -5.86 18.03 -24.26
CA THR A 111 -6.36 18.47 -22.96
C THR A 111 -6.68 17.25 -22.09
N ALA A 112 -6.76 17.43 -20.76
CA ALA A 112 -7.13 16.35 -19.86
C ALA A 112 -8.53 15.80 -20.19
N LEU A 113 -9.47 16.67 -20.52
CA LEU A 113 -10.81 16.29 -20.92
C LEU A 113 -10.81 15.43 -22.19
N GLU A 114 -10.09 15.86 -23.24
CA GLU A 114 -9.98 15.10 -24.49
C GLU A 114 -9.33 13.74 -24.27
N PHE A 115 -8.26 13.69 -23.48
CA PHE A 115 -7.59 12.44 -23.16
C PHE A 115 -8.51 11.47 -22.46
N VAL A 116 -9.12 11.86 -21.33
CA VAL A 116 -9.97 10.98 -20.53
C VAL A 116 -11.25 10.59 -21.28
N SER A 117 -11.91 11.53 -22.01
CA SER A 117 -13.10 11.22 -22.79
C SER A 117 -12.81 10.27 -23.98
N THR A 118 -11.60 10.33 -24.54
CA THR A 118 -11.21 9.38 -25.60
C THR A 118 -11.21 7.94 -25.07
N PHE A 119 -10.68 7.70 -23.87
CA PHE A 119 -10.72 6.36 -23.29
C PHE A 119 -12.14 5.93 -22.88
N ALA A 120 -12.97 6.85 -22.36
CA ALA A 120 -14.38 6.55 -22.12
C ALA A 120 -15.11 6.07 -23.41
N ARG A 121 -14.81 6.71 -24.54
CA ARG A 121 -15.32 6.28 -25.84
C ARG A 121 -14.82 4.89 -26.28
N LEU A 122 -13.57 4.55 -25.96
CA LEU A 122 -13.04 3.20 -26.24
C LEU A 122 -13.75 2.12 -25.41
N HIS A 123 -14.37 2.48 -24.28
CA HIS A 123 -15.25 1.63 -23.50
C HIS A 123 -16.71 1.60 -24.03
N GLY A 124 -16.97 2.19 -25.20
CA GLY A 124 -18.27 2.12 -25.87
C GLY A 124 -19.25 3.25 -25.56
N MET A 125 -18.84 4.25 -24.79
CA MET A 125 -19.68 5.41 -24.47
C MET A 125 -19.87 6.30 -25.72
N THR A 126 -21.04 6.91 -25.86
CA THR A 126 -21.27 7.97 -26.82
C THR A 126 -20.40 9.19 -26.51
N ARG A 127 -20.26 10.12 -27.44
CA ARG A 127 -19.45 11.33 -27.22
C ARG A 127 -19.94 12.13 -26.01
N SER A 128 -21.26 12.28 -25.86
CA SER A 128 -21.86 13.03 -24.76
C SER A 128 -21.64 12.35 -23.41
N GLU A 129 -21.88 11.04 -23.32
CA GLU A 129 -21.65 10.25 -22.10
C GLU A 129 -20.17 10.27 -21.71
N ALA A 130 -19.27 10.09 -22.68
CA ALA A 130 -17.83 10.09 -22.46
C ALA A 130 -17.32 11.44 -21.93
N GLU A 131 -17.83 12.55 -22.45
CA GLU A 131 -17.47 13.88 -21.96
C GLU A 131 -18.00 14.13 -20.54
N GLN A 132 -19.24 13.73 -20.27
CA GLN A 132 -19.83 13.83 -18.92
C GLN A 132 -19.05 12.99 -17.91
N GLU A 133 -18.74 11.74 -18.26
CA GLU A 133 -17.98 10.84 -17.39
C GLU A 133 -16.55 11.33 -17.18
N ALA A 134 -15.88 11.82 -18.23
CA ALA A 134 -14.55 12.42 -18.11
C ALA A 134 -14.54 13.62 -17.15
N ARG A 135 -15.54 14.49 -17.21
CA ARG A 135 -15.69 15.62 -16.26
C ARG A 135 -15.85 15.10 -14.83
N ARG A 136 -16.71 14.09 -14.63
CA ARG A 136 -16.96 13.47 -13.31
C ARG A 136 -15.68 12.91 -12.70
N VAL A 137 -14.90 12.11 -13.45
CA VAL A 137 -13.68 11.50 -12.91
C VAL A 137 -12.54 12.51 -12.76
N LEU A 138 -12.46 13.53 -13.62
CA LEU A 138 -11.48 14.61 -13.47
C LEU A 138 -11.79 15.49 -12.25
N ASP A 139 -13.07 15.72 -11.95
CA ASP A 139 -13.50 16.38 -10.72
C ASP A 139 -13.14 15.57 -9.50
N PHE A 140 -13.42 14.27 -9.51
CA PHE A 140 -13.07 13.35 -8.42
C PHE A 140 -11.58 13.36 -8.06
N VAL A 141 -10.70 13.53 -9.05
CA VAL A 141 -9.24 13.63 -8.80
C VAL A 141 -8.76 15.07 -8.59
N GLY A 142 -9.66 16.06 -8.51
CA GLY A 142 -9.36 17.46 -8.23
C GLY A 142 -8.66 18.19 -9.38
N LEU A 143 -9.12 18.00 -10.62
CA LEU A 143 -8.59 18.66 -11.82
C LEU A 143 -9.62 19.53 -12.55
N SER A 144 -10.80 19.81 -11.95
CA SER A 144 -11.92 20.56 -12.58
C SER A 144 -11.50 21.88 -13.22
N ASP A 145 -10.65 22.66 -12.55
CA ASP A 145 -10.24 24.00 -13.00
C ASP A 145 -9.28 23.98 -14.20
N VAL A 146 -8.74 22.81 -14.53
CA VAL A 146 -7.67 22.67 -15.54
C VAL A 146 -7.97 21.66 -16.64
N ILE A 147 -9.19 21.13 -16.69
CA ILE A 147 -9.59 20.06 -17.64
C ILE A 147 -9.36 20.44 -19.12
N ASN A 148 -9.43 21.73 -19.46
CA ASN A 148 -9.25 22.26 -20.82
C ASN A 148 -7.81 22.68 -21.12
N LYS A 149 -6.87 22.51 -20.18
CA LYS A 149 -5.44 22.78 -20.39
C LYS A 149 -4.75 21.55 -20.97
N GLU A 150 -3.80 21.79 -21.87
CA GLU A 150 -2.95 20.75 -22.45
C GLU A 150 -2.16 20.02 -21.37
N ILE A 151 -2.11 18.68 -21.46
CA ILE A 151 -1.37 17.82 -20.54
C ILE A 151 0.14 18.15 -20.53
N GLY A 152 0.67 18.65 -21.65
CA GLY A 152 2.06 19.11 -21.77
C GLY A 152 2.45 20.17 -20.73
N ARG A 153 1.48 20.95 -20.24
CA ARG A 153 1.68 22.00 -19.24
C ARG A 153 1.43 21.55 -17.80
N PHE A 154 1.13 20.26 -17.60
CA PHE A 154 0.80 19.73 -16.27
C PHE A 154 2.04 19.42 -15.46
N SER A 155 1.97 19.68 -14.15
CA SER A 155 2.94 19.14 -13.19
C SER A 155 2.89 17.60 -13.19
N LYS A 156 3.92 16.95 -12.65
CA LYS A 156 3.94 15.48 -12.53
C LYS A 156 2.74 14.95 -11.74
N GLY A 157 2.36 15.62 -10.64
CA GLY A 157 1.18 15.28 -9.86
C GLY A 157 -0.15 15.47 -10.60
N MET A 158 -0.28 16.50 -11.44
CA MET A 158 -1.46 16.69 -12.30
C MET A 158 -1.54 15.59 -13.37
N ARG A 159 -0.43 15.24 -14.00
CA ARG A 159 -0.35 14.12 -14.95
C ARG A 159 -0.75 12.81 -14.29
N GLN A 160 -0.25 12.54 -13.09
CA GLN A 160 -0.58 11.32 -12.36
C GLN A 160 -2.06 11.24 -12.01
N ARG A 161 -2.67 12.35 -11.55
CA ARG A 161 -4.10 12.42 -11.30
C ARG A 161 -4.93 12.23 -12.58
N THR A 162 -4.48 12.73 -13.71
CA THR A 162 -5.12 12.48 -15.02
C THR A 162 -5.08 11.01 -15.41
N LYS A 163 -3.97 10.30 -15.15
CA LYS A 163 -3.89 8.84 -15.36
C LYS A 163 -4.86 8.08 -14.47
N ILE A 164 -4.99 8.49 -13.20
CA ILE A 164 -5.97 7.89 -12.29
C ILE A 164 -7.39 8.14 -12.81
N ALA A 165 -7.73 9.37 -13.23
CA ALA A 165 -9.03 9.68 -13.82
C ALA A 165 -9.32 8.79 -15.05
N HIS A 166 -8.34 8.64 -15.95
CA HIS A 166 -8.45 7.74 -17.10
C HIS A 166 -8.77 6.29 -16.68
N ALA A 167 -8.11 5.79 -15.64
CA ALA A 167 -8.35 4.42 -15.17
C ALA A 167 -9.72 4.24 -14.49
N LEU A 168 -10.44 5.31 -14.17
CA LEU A 168 -11.74 5.28 -13.49
C LEU A 168 -12.94 5.43 -14.44
N VAL A 169 -12.75 5.73 -15.73
CA VAL A 169 -13.86 6.07 -16.66
C VAL A 169 -14.85 4.96 -16.90
N ASN A 170 -14.49 3.70 -16.71
CA ASN A 170 -15.37 2.54 -16.88
C ASN A 170 -15.94 2.01 -15.56
N ASP A 171 -15.90 2.82 -14.51
CA ASP A 171 -16.36 2.48 -13.16
C ASP A 171 -15.83 1.12 -12.65
N PRO A 172 -14.48 0.94 -12.58
CA PRO A 172 -13.87 -0.36 -12.31
C PRO A 172 -14.15 -0.87 -10.90
N GLU A 173 -14.30 -2.19 -10.76
CA GLU A 173 -14.37 -2.88 -9.46
C GLU A 173 -12.97 -3.10 -8.85
N LEU A 174 -11.93 -3.22 -9.70
CA LEU A 174 -10.53 -3.34 -9.34
C LEU A 174 -9.72 -2.18 -9.93
N ILE A 175 -8.95 -1.51 -9.10
CA ILE A 175 -8.03 -0.45 -9.53
C ILE A 175 -6.61 -0.85 -9.12
N VAL A 176 -5.68 -0.85 -10.08
CA VAL A 176 -4.27 -1.21 -9.87
C VAL A 176 -3.41 0.00 -10.20
N LEU A 177 -2.63 0.46 -9.21
CA LEU A 177 -1.80 1.65 -9.30
C LEU A 177 -0.34 1.26 -9.02
N ASP A 178 0.51 1.33 -10.05
CA ASP A 178 1.93 1.00 -9.93
C ASP A 178 2.74 2.28 -9.65
N GLU A 179 3.30 2.38 -8.43
CA GLU A 179 4.08 3.53 -7.92
C GLU A 179 3.41 4.90 -8.16
N PRO A 180 2.12 5.10 -7.79
CA PRO A 180 1.36 6.30 -8.17
C PRO A 180 1.86 7.59 -7.53
N LEU A 181 2.64 7.53 -6.45
CA LEU A 181 3.16 8.68 -5.70
C LEU A 181 4.56 9.09 -6.13
N GLN A 182 5.22 8.28 -6.96
CA GLN A 182 6.61 8.47 -7.33
C GLN A 182 6.85 9.82 -8.05
N GLY A 183 7.75 10.63 -7.46
CA GLY A 183 8.17 11.92 -7.99
C GLY A 183 7.07 12.99 -8.02
N CYS A 184 6.00 12.81 -7.28
CA CYS A 184 5.03 13.85 -6.99
C CYS A 184 5.53 14.74 -5.84
N ASP A 185 5.16 16.03 -5.87
CA ASP A 185 5.36 16.94 -4.74
C ASP A 185 4.47 16.55 -3.54
N PRO A 186 4.76 17.02 -2.31
CA PRO A 186 4.02 16.61 -1.11
C PRO A 186 2.51 16.88 -1.17
N LEU A 187 2.08 17.97 -1.80
CA LEU A 187 0.66 18.31 -1.94
C LEU A 187 -0.04 17.35 -2.89
N ALA A 188 0.58 17.06 -4.05
CA ALA A 188 0.06 16.11 -5.01
C ALA A 188 0.00 14.69 -4.41
N ARG A 189 1.02 14.25 -3.64
CA ARG A 189 1.00 12.96 -2.91
C ARG A 189 -0.21 12.88 -1.99
N THR A 190 -0.43 13.91 -1.15
CA THR A 190 -1.57 13.93 -0.22
C THR A 190 -2.89 13.84 -0.96
N THR A 191 -3.05 14.56 -2.06
CA THR A 191 -4.26 14.52 -2.89
C THR A 191 -4.49 13.12 -3.47
N ILE A 192 -3.45 12.48 -4.03
CA ILE A 192 -3.55 11.11 -4.59
C ILE A 192 -3.88 10.09 -3.50
N MET A 193 -3.24 10.17 -2.32
CA MET A 193 -3.54 9.31 -1.18
C MET A 193 -5.01 9.43 -0.74
N ASN A 194 -5.57 10.64 -0.75
CA ASN A 194 -6.98 10.85 -0.43
C ASN A 194 -7.89 10.20 -1.47
N VAL A 195 -7.60 10.34 -2.76
CA VAL A 195 -8.33 9.69 -3.85
C VAL A 195 -8.33 8.16 -3.67
N ILE A 196 -7.16 7.57 -3.38
CA ILE A 196 -7.03 6.12 -3.16
C ILE A 196 -7.88 5.66 -1.97
N ARG A 197 -7.85 6.41 -0.84
CA ARG A 197 -8.67 6.09 0.33
C ARG A 197 -10.16 6.17 0.05
N GLU A 198 -10.59 7.21 -0.68
CA GLU A 198 -12.01 7.35 -1.06
C GLU A 198 -12.49 6.21 -1.98
N LEU A 199 -11.66 5.76 -2.92
CA LEU A 199 -11.98 4.59 -3.75
C LEU A 199 -12.18 3.33 -2.89
N GLY A 200 -11.33 3.11 -1.87
CA GLY A 200 -11.51 2.02 -0.92
C GLY A 200 -12.79 2.12 -0.10
N LYS A 201 -13.15 3.33 0.38
CA LYS A 201 -14.42 3.59 1.10
C LYS A 201 -15.65 3.36 0.22
N LEU A 202 -15.54 3.63 -1.08
CA LEU A 202 -16.59 3.34 -2.07
C LEU A 202 -16.73 1.84 -2.38
N GLY A 203 -16.00 0.96 -1.65
CA GLY A 203 -16.08 -0.49 -1.79
C GLY A 203 -15.27 -1.05 -2.96
N ARG A 204 -14.43 -0.25 -3.61
CA ARG A 204 -13.55 -0.74 -4.68
C ARG A 204 -12.38 -1.54 -4.11
N THR A 205 -11.91 -2.53 -4.85
CA THR A 205 -10.63 -3.18 -4.57
C THR A 205 -9.52 -2.34 -5.19
N VAL A 206 -8.60 -1.84 -4.39
CA VAL A 206 -7.49 -1.00 -4.87
C VAL A 206 -6.17 -1.64 -4.48
N LEU A 207 -5.31 -1.90 -5.46
CA LEU A 207 -3.94 -2.34 -5.25
C LEU A 207 -3.00 -1.17 -5.56
N VAL A 208 -2.19 -0.77 -4.60
CA VAL A 208 -1.24 0.33 -4.76
C VAL A 208 0.17 -0.14 -4.40
N SER A 209 1.11 -0.04 -5.35
CA SER A 209 2.51 -0.35 -5.05
C SER A 209 3.27 0.87 -4.55
N SER A 210 4.20 0.65 -3.64
CA SER A 210 5.23 1.61 -3.22
C SER A 210 6.46 0.87 -2.69
N HIS A 211 7.61 1.53 -2.74
CA HIS A 211 8.82 1.12 -2.04
C HIS A 211 9.02 1.91 -0.73
N ILE A 212 8.09 2.81 -0.38
CA ILE A 212 8.13 3.64 0.82
C ILE A 212 7.01 3.18 1.76
N LEU A 213 7.39 2.61 2.91
CA LEU A 213 6.46 2.07 3.90
C LEU A 213 5.52 3.16 4.43
N SER A 214 6.04 4.32 4.83
CA SER A 214 5.27 5.43 5.40
C SER A 214 4.22 6.03 4.43
N GLU A 215 4.39 5.87 3.11
CA GLU A 215 3.36 6.24 2.14
C GLU A 215 2.16 5.29 2.20
N ILE A 216 2.42 3.98 2.30
CA ILE A 216 1.37 2.96 2.37
C ILE A 216 0.63 3.02 3.70
N GLU A 217 1.32 3.20 4.81
CA GLU A 217 0.71 3.36 6.14
C GLU A 217 -0.33 4.49 6.21
N ARG A 218 -0.05 5.57 5.49
CA ARG A 218 -1.00 6.68 5.38
C ARG A 218 -2.22 6.37 4.52
N ILE A 219 -2.22 5.28 3.77
CA ILE A 219 -3.31 4.90 2.85
C ILE A 219 -4.11 3.73 3.42
N THR A 220 -3.45 2.69 3.93
CA THR A 220 -4.07 1.43 4.34
C THR A 220 -3.22 0.69 5.37
N GLU A 221 -3.89 -0.13 6.19
CA GLU A 221 -3.24 -1.08 7.09
C GLU A 221 -3.06 -2.47 6.46
N GLN A 222 -3.73 -2.74 5.31
CA GLN A 222 -3.61 -4.03 4.63
C GLN A 222 -2.45 -4.01 3.65
N ILE A 223 -1.49 -4.91 3.84
CA ILE A 223 -0.26 -4.94 3.05
C ILE A 223 0.11 -6.34 2.56
N VAL A 224 0.81 -6.34 1.45
CA VAL A 224 1.56 -7.47 0.87
C VAL A 224 3.00 -7.03 0.78
N ILE A 225 3.92 -7.77 1.37
CA ILE A 225 5.36 -7.49 1.30
C ILE A 225 6.02 -8.50 0.37
N LEU A 226 6.68 -7.98 -0.66
CA LEU A 226 7.49 -8.76 -1.60
C LEU A 226 8.98 -8.46 -1.39
N HIS A 227 9.79 -9.51 -1.33
CA HIS A 227 11.25 -9.42 -1.32
C HIS A 227 11.85 -10.48 -2.24
N GLN A 228 12.76 -10.08 -3.15
CA GLN A 228 13.43 -10.97 -4.09
C GLN A 228 12.48 -11.96 -4.81
N GLY A 229 11.31 -11.46 -5.22
CA GLY A 229 10.29 -12.27 -5.91
C GLY A 229 9.46 -13.19 -5.03
N LYS A 230 9.64 -13.19 -3.72
CA LYS A 230 8.88 -14.01 -2.76
C LYS A 230 7.87 -13.17 -1.98
N LEU A 231 6.75 -13.76 -1.61
CA LEU A 231 5.82 -13.20 -0.64
C LEU A 231 6.41 -13.41 0.76
N VAL A 232 6.73 -12.31 1.46
CA VAL A 232 7.31 -12.34 2.81
C VAL A 232 6.23 -12.18 3.87
N ALA A 233 5.28 -11.25 3.65
CA ALA A 233 4.17 -11.05 4.57
C ALA A 233 2.91 -10.62 3.82
N LEU A 234 1.76 -10.94 4.40
CA LEU A 234 0.42 -10.59 3.94
C LEU A 234 -0.48 -10.35 5.16
N GLY A 235 -1.17 -9.23 5.22
CA GLY A 235 -2.16 -8.95 6.24
C GLY A 235 -2.11 -7.53 6.79
N ASN A 236 -2.60 -7.37 8.02
CA ASN A 236 -2.60 -6.08 8.71
C ASN A 236 -1.18 -5.70 9.17
N LEU A 237 -0.74 -4.49 8.85
CA LEU A 237 0.59 -3.98 9.17
C LEU A 237 0.86 -3.95 10.69
N HIS A 238 -0.13 -3.56 11.51
CA HIS A 238 0.04 -3.56 12.96
C HIS A 238 0.27 -4.98 13.49
N ALA A 239 -0.50 -5.96 13.01
CA ALA A 239 -0.31 -7.37 13.39
C ALA A 239 1.05 -7.93 12.91
N ILE A 240 1.57 -7.42 11.79
CA ILE A 240 2.92 -7.78 11.32
C ILE A 240 3.97 -7.14 12.24
N ARG A 241 3.82 -5.86 12.62
CA ARG A 241 4.71 -5.17 13.57
C ARG A 241 4.69 -5.79 14.96
N GLU A 242 3.52 -6.13 15.52
CA GLU A 242 3.42 -6.81 16.81
C GLU A 242 4.22 -8.13 16.87
N ARG A 243 4.32 -8.85 15.76
CA ARG A 243 5.18 -10.03 15.67
C ARG A 243 6.67 -9.67 15.66
N LEU A 244 6.99 -8.47 15.18
CA LEU A 244 8.37 -7.93 15.20
C LEU A 244 8.71 -7.28 16.53
N ASP A 245 7.73 -6.90 17.37
CA ASP A 245 7.96 -6.42 18.75
C ASP A 245 8.64 -7.48 19.65
N GLN A 246 8.78 -8.73 19.18
CA GLN A 246 9.65 -9.73 19.78
C GLN A 246 11.14 -9.54 19.44
N ILE A 247 11.48 -8.58 18.58
CA ILE A 247 12.83 -8.21 18.16
C ILE A 247 13.12 -6.81 18.71
N PRO A 248 14.32 -6.55 19.26
CA PRO A 248 14.63 -5.23 19.81
C PRO A 248 14.68 -4.17 18.71
N HIS A 249 13.92 -3.10 18.88
CA HIS A 249 13.97 -1.92 18.01
C HIS A 249 15.11 -0.99 18.41
N THR A 250 15.72 -0.34 17.41
CA THR A 250 16.81 0.61 17.64
C THR A 250 16.27 2.04 17.59
N ILE A 251 16.50 2.80 18.65
CA ILE A 251 16.26 4.25 18.68
C ILE A 251 17.64 4.93 18.63
N ARG A 252 17.84 5.79 17.65
CA ARG A 252 19.02 6.60 17.50
C ARG A 252 18.79 8.01 18.04
N ILE A 253 19.66 8.45 18.92
CA ILE A 253 19.63 9.79 19.50
C ILE A 253 20.96 10.46 19.24
N VAL A 254 20.94 11.66 18.67
CA VAL A 254 22.12 12.49 18.44
C VAL A 254 22.02 13.74 19.31
N GLY A 255 23.01 13.96 20.16
CA GLY A 255 23.07 15.07 21.11
C GLY A 255 24.49 15.52 21.42
N ASP A 256 24.64 16.41 22.41
CA ASP A 256 25.95 16.95 22.76
C ASP A 256 26.81 15.94 23.54
N ASP A 257 26.20 15.12 24.41
CA ASP A 257 26.89 14.09 25.21
C ASP A 257 26.01 12.82 25.28
N ALA A 258 26.34 11.83 24.44
CA ALA A 258 25.62 10.57 24.37
C ALA A 258 25.72 9.73 25.65
N ARG A 259 26.84 9.84 26.37
CA ARG A 259 27.08 9.06 27.59
C ARG A 259 26.33 9.64 28.79
N ALA A 260 26.25 10.98 28.92
CA ALA A 260 25.45 11.62 29.94
C ALA A 260 23.96 11.30 29.71
N LEU A 261 23.49 11.44 28.48
CA LEU A 261 22.12 11.10 28.08
C LEU A 261 21.76 9.64 28.43
N ALA A 262 22.65 8.70 28.11
CA ALA A 262 22.43 7.29 28.41
C ALA A 262 22.21 7.01 29.90
N LYS A 263 22.97 7.67 30.81
CA LYS A 263 22.82 7.47 32.26
C LYS A 263 21.42 7.80 32.77
N ASP A 264 20.79 8.82 32.20
CA ASP A 264 19.48 9.32 32.66
C ASP A 264 18.31 8.57 32.00
N ILE A 265 18.53 8.00 30.79
CA ILE A 265 17.50 7.30 30.03
C ILE A 265 17.45 5.79 30.34
N LEU A 266 18.58 5.20 30.79
CA LEU A 266 18.72 3.78 31.02
C LEU A 266 18.02 3.31 32.29
N SER A 267 16.71 3.15 32.23
CA SER A 267 15.93 2.48 33.29
C SER A 267 15.58 1.05 32.84
N PRO A 268 16.11 -0.01 33.53
CA PRO A 268 15.60 -1.37 33.28
C PRO A 268 14.13 -1.48 33.66
N PRO A 269 13.26 -2.22 32.94
CA PRO A 269 13.54 -3.28 31.97
C PRO A 269 13.32 -2.86 30.49
N ALA A 270 13.20 -1.60 30.16
CA ALA A 270 12.83 -1.16 28.82
C ALA A 270 13.99 -1.21 27.80
N VAL A 271 15.24 -1.24 28.28
CA VAL A 271 16.43 -1.21 27.43
C VAL A 271 17.08 -2.58 27.39
N PHE A 272 17.19 -3.14 26.18
CA PHE A 272 17.88 -4.41 25.93
C PHE A 272 19.39 -4.24 25.68
N GLY A 273 19.75 -3.20 24.95
CA GLY A 273 21.14 -2.90 24.60
C GLY A 273 21.37 -1.43 24.37
N VAL A 274 22.63 -1.04 24.52
CA VAL A 274 23.08 0.33 24.28
C VAL A 274 24.42 0.29 23.56
N SER A 275 24.57 1.12 22.54
CA SER A 275 25.86 1.31 21.87
C SER A 275 26.10 2.80 21.56
N PHE A 276 27.37 3.14 21.44
CA PHE A 276 27.83 4.50 21.19
C PHE A 276 28.70 4.50 19.93
N PRO A 277 28.13 4.77 18.74
CA PRO A 277 28.93 4.87 17.51
C PRO A 277 29.99 5.97 17.61
N ASN A 278 29.68 7.06 18.32
CA ASN A 278 30.61 8.15 18.67
C ASN A 278 30.13 8.86 19.96
N ASP A 279 30.86 9.91 20.41
CA ASP A 279 30.54 10.63 21.66
C ASP A 279 29.24 11.43 21.61
N HIS A 280 28.68 11.64 20.43
CA HIS A 280 27.46 12.41 20.19
C HIS A 280 26.26 11.55 19.80
N GLU A 281 26.45 10.24 19.63
CA GLU A 281 25.44 9.34 19.13
C GLU A 281 25.19 8.16 20.05
N LEU A 282 23.93 7.96 20.44
CA LEU A 282 23.43 6.89 21.29
C LEU A 282 22.47 6.03 20.48
N LEU A 283 22.70 4.72 20.43
CA LEU A 283 21.75 3.74 19.93
C LEU A 283 21.21 2.94 21.10
N ILE A 284 19.90 2.93 21.26
CA ILE A 284 19.17 2.20 22.30
C ILE A 284 18.40 1.06 21.64
N GLN A 285 18.59 -0.15 22.08
CA GLN A 285 17.79 -1.32 21.67
C GLN A 285 16.73 -1.63 22.73
N THR A 286 15.47 -1.69 22.31
CA THR A 286 14.32 -1.91 23.20
C THR A 286 13.26 -2.81 22.58
N TYR A 287 12.67 -3.70 23.40
CA TYR A 287 11.44 -4.44 23.02
C TYR A 287 10.15 -3.65 23.26
N HIS A 288 10.23 -2.47 23.89
CA HIS A 288 9.10 -1.63 24.28
C HIS A 288 9.16 -0.28 23.59
N PHE A 289 9.27 -0.30 22.25
CA PHE A 289 9.46 0.91 21.44
C PHE A 289 8.43 2.01 21.74
N GLY A 290 7.12 1.68 21.72
CA GLY A 290 6.05 2.67 21.95
C GLY A 290 6.14 3.34 23.33
N ARG A 291 6.48 2.60 24.38
CA ARG A 291 6.69 3.14 25.73
C ARG A 291 7.92 4.03 25.76
N MET A 292 9.04 3.56 25.24
CA MET A 292 10.28 4.32 25.20
C MET A 292 10.13 5.62 24.42
N HIS A 293 9.48 5.57 23.25
CA HIS A 293 9.22 6.74 22.42
C HIS A 293 8.35 7.78 23.12
N ALA A 294 7.39 7.36 23.95
CA ALA A 294 6.55 8.27 24.72
C ALA A 294 7.27 8.91 25.93
N GLU A 295 8.20 8.19 26.56
CA GLU A 295 8.93 8.64 27.77
C GLU A 295 10.18 9.46 27.43
N LEU A 296 10.87 9.16 26.32
CA LEU A 296 12.13 9.81 25.90
C LEU A 296 12.07 11.34 25.84
N PRO A 297 11.09 12.00 25.21
CA PRO A 297 11.04 13.45 25.13
C PRO A 297 11.01 14.13 26.52
N ARG A 298 10.28 13.51 27.47
CA ARG A 298 10.19 14.01 28.85
C ARG A 298 11.53 13.87 29.57
N LEU A 299 12.15 12.70 29.49
CA LEU A 299 13.45 12.45 30.14
C LEU A 299 14.54 13.37 29.60
N ILE A 300 14.54 13.66 28.31
CA ILE A 300 15.49 14.58 27.67
C ILE A 300 15.31 16.02 28.20
N VAL A 301 14.06 16.49 28.26
CA VAL A 301 13.73 17.85 28.69
C VAL A 301 13.97 18.02 30.21
N ASP A 302 13.51 17.07 31.02
CA ASP A 302 13.58 17.14 32.49
C ASP A 302 15.05 17.12 33.00
N ASN A 303 15.94 16.41 32.28
CA ASN A 303 17.36 16.33 32.61
C ASN A 303 18.22 17.36 31.86
N GLY A 304 17.62 18.24 31.05
CA GLY A 304 18.31 19.36 30.39
C GLY A 304 19.27 18.93 29.27
N HIS A 305 19.07 17.78 28.65
CA HIS A 305 19.91 17.33 27.53
C HIS A 305 19.60 18.08 26.23
N ASN A 306 20.65 18.44 25.51
CA ASN A 306 20.53 19.06 24.19
C ASN A 306 20.59 17.98 23.12
N VAL A 307 19.40 17.58 22.62
CA VAL A 307 19.24 16.55 21.58
C VAL A 307 18.87 17.23 20.26
N ARG A 308 19.58 16.86 19.19
CA ARG A 308 19.41 17.40 17.83
C ARG A 308 18.54 16.51 16.95
N LEU A 309 18.58 15.20 17.19
CA LEU A 309 17.86 14.20 16.38
C LEU A 309 17.45 13.03 17.26
N ILE A 310 16.21 12.60 17.10
CA ILE A 310 15.72 11.28 17.54
C ILE A 310 15.10 10.67 16.30
N ASP A 311 15.61 9.54 15.88
CA ASP A 311 15.03 8.76 14.79
C ASP A 311 15.04 7.27 15.12
N ASN A 312 14.34 6.53 14.29
CA ASN A 312 14.28 5.08 14.37
C ASN A 312 14.83 4.51 13.05
N PRO A 313 16.10 4.11 13.00
CA PRO A 313 16.69 3.56 11.79
C PRO A 313 16.01 2.28 11.32
N ASP A 314 15.30 1.59 12.21
CA ASP A 314 14.62 0.31 11.91
C ASP A 314 13.17 0.51 11.41
N ASP A 315 12.68 1.75 11.23
CA ASP A 315 11.29 2.04 10.83
C ASP A 315 11.10 2.14 9.30
N ASP A 316 12.11 1.77 8.54
CA ASP A 316 12.05 1.71 7.10
C ASP A 316 11.69 0.31 6.57
N LEU A 317 11.36 0.25 5.27
CA LEU A 317 11.02 -1.02 4.62
C LEU A 317 12.19 -2.00 4.59
N GLU A 318 13.42 -1.52 4.53
CA GLU A 318 14.63 -2.33 4.44
C GLU A 318 14.86 -3.09 5.75
N SER A 319 14.77 -2.40 6.88
CA SER A 319 14.83 -2.98 8.22
C SER A 319 13.70 -3.97 8.46
N LEU A 320 12.46 -3.61 8.09
CA LEU A 320 11.32 -4.52 8.16
C LEU A 320 11.58 -5.82 7.36
N LEU A 321 12.12 -5.70 6.15
CA LEU A 321 12.46 -6.85 5.30
C LEU A 321 13.59 -7.68 5.90
N HIS A 322 14.63 -7.06 6.45
CA HIS A 322 15.73 -7.74 7.12
C HIS A 322 15.23 -8.62 8.27
N TYR A 323 14.33 -8.09 9.10
CA TYR A 323 13.72 -8.85 10.19
C TYR A 323 12.83 -9.99 9.70
N LEU A 324 11.97 -9.73 8.72
CA LEU A 324 11.05 -10.74 8.18
C LEU A 324 11.75 -11.85 7.39
N ALA A 325 12.90 -11.57 6.79
CA ALA A 325 13.72 -12.54 6.07
C ALA A 325 14.65 -13.38 6.99
N GLY A 326 14.57 -13.20 8.31
CA GLY A 326 15.35 -13.97 9.28
C GLY A 326 16.82 -13.57 9.37
N GLY A 327 17.16 -12.32 9.05
CA GLY A 327 18.53 -11.80 9.14
C GLY A 327 19.48 -12.24 8.01
N GLU A 328 18.98 -12.96 7.01
CA GLU A 328 19.72 -13.31 5.78
C GLU A 328 19.38 -12.30 4.66
N VAL A 329 20.03 -11.14 4.67
CA VAL A 329 20.04 -10.19 3.53
C VAL A 329 21.46 -9.75 3.25
#